data_4932107c23dc95fc1a2154c5d857f23c
#
_entry.id   4932107c23dc95fc1a2154c5d857f23c
#
_cell.length_a   1.000
_cell.length_b   1.000
_cell.length_c   1.000
_cell.angle_alpha   90.00
_cell.angle_beta   90.00
_cell.angle_gamma   90.00
#
_symmetry.space_group_name_H-M   'P 1'
#
loop_
_entity.id
_entity.type
_entity.pdbx_description
1 polymer ?
#
loop_
_entity_poly.entity_id
_entity_poly.type
_entity_poly.pdbx_seq_one_letter_code
_entity_poly.pdbx_strand_id
1 'polypeptide(L)'
;MDTNAKLYQDMTKILVKREDIQKAVAQLGREITRDYQGRDLVMVCILKGASVFFSDLIREVDLPVTLDFMALSSYRNSTKSSGVVNLEKDLSVSIKGRDVLIVEDIVDSGNTLFYLGKYLMGRGASSIRIATLLDKPDRRNPEHNLTVDYHCFKIPDEFVAVSYTHLRAHETVL
;
A
#
# COMPACT_ATOMS: atom_id res chain seq x y z
N MET A 1 8.58 27.92 16.01
CA MET A 1 7.75 28.07 14.79
C MET A 1 7.13 26.72 14.53
N ASP A 2 5.81 26.66 14.52
CA ASP A 2 5.06 25.40 14.40
C ASP A 2 5.19 24.85 12.97
N THR A 3 5.98 23.79 12.82
CA THR A 3 6.24 23.13 11.53
C THR A 3 4.96 22.56 10.93
N ASN A 4 3.96 22.27 11.76
CA ASN A 4 2.65 21.80 11.32
C ASN A 4 1.84 22.89 10.62
N ALA A 5 1.95 24.15 11.04
CA ALA A 5 1.19 25.26 10.44
C ALA A 5 1.52 25.45 8.95
N LYS A 6 2.77 25.18 8.54
CA LYS A 6 3.21 25.33 7.15
C LYS A 6 2.69 24.20 6.24
N LEU A 7 2.56 23.00 6.76
CA LEU A 7 1.99 21.86 6.03
C LEU A 7 0.50 22.01 5.75
N TYR A 8 -0.25 22.61 6.70
CA TYR A 8 -1.69 22.85 6.53
C TYR A 8 -2.00 24.01 5.58
N GLN A 9 -1.05 24.92 5.31
CA GLN A 9 -1.26 26.04 4.39
C GLN A 9 -1.36 25.61 2.92
N ASP A 10 -0.72 24.47 2.57
CA ASP A 10 -0.72 23.92 1.21
C ASP A 10 -1.87 22.91 0.98
N MET A 11 -2.63 22.60 2.03
CA MET A 11 -3.77 21.67 1.97
C MET A 11 -5.08 22.44 1.77
N THR A 12 -5.77 22.20 0.67
CA THR A 12 -7.06 22.80 0.39
C THR A 12 -8.22 22.14 1.13
N LYS A 13 -8.08 20.86 1.51
CA LYS A 13 -9.14 20.07 2.17
C LYS A 13 -8.56 18.87 2.92
N ILE A 14 -9.06 18.61 4.12
CA ILE A 14 -8.83 17.35 4.82
C ILE A 14 -9.90 16.34 4.35
N LEU A 15 -9.48 15.30 3.65
CA LEU A 15 -10.38 14.29 3.11
C LEU A 15 -10.82 13.30 4.20
N VAL A 16 -9.88 12.87 5.05
CA VAL A 16 -10.12 11.91 6.15
C VAL A 16 -9.44 12.41 7.41
N LYS A 17 -10.17 12.41 8.52
CA LYS A 17 -9.64 12.83 9.82
C LYS A 17 -8.79 11.74 10.45
N ARG A 18 -7.84 12.13 11.29
CA ARG A 18 -6.94 11.22 12.00
C ARG A 18 -7.68 10.16 12.81
N GLU A 19 -8.72 10.58 13.53
CA GLU A 19 -9.52 9.68 14.40
C GLU A 19 -10.26 8.62 13.56
N ASP A 20 -10.69 8.97 12.36
CA ASP A 20 -11.36 8.04 11.44
C ASP A 20 -10.35 7.06 10.85
N ILE A 21 -9.13 7.51 10.53
CA ILE A 21 -8.03 6.63 10.12
C ILE A 21 -7.73 5.61 11.21
N GLN A 22 -7.57 6.04 12.46
CA GLN A 22 -7.26 5.12 13.56
C GLN A 22 -8.33 4.05 13.74
N LYS A 23 -9.61 4.43 13.68
CA LYS A 23 -10.74 3.48 13.76
C LYS A 23 -10.75 2.49 12.60
N ALA A 24 -10.52 2.98 11.37
CA ALA A 24 -10.52 2.14 10.18
C ALA A 24 -9.34 1.15 10.20
N VAL A 25 -8.14 1.59 10.63
CA VAL A 25 -6.96 0.73 10.76
C VAL A 25 -7.19 -0.35 11.81
N ALA A 26 -7.77 0.00 12.97
CA ALA A 26 -8.10 -0.96 14.01
C ALA A 26 -9.15 -1.99 13.54
N GLN A 27 -10.15 -1.56 12.76
CA GLN A 27 -11.11 -2.48 12.16
C GLN A 27 -10.44 -3.42 11.15
N LEU A 28 -9.61 -2.88 10.27
CA LEU A 28 -8.87 -3.64 9.26
C LEU A 28 -7.95 -4.68 9.89
N GLY A 29 -7.25 -4.33 10.97
CA GLY A 29 -6.40 -5.25 11.73
C GLY A 29 -7.20 -6.44 12.29
N ARG A 30 -8.40 -6.20 12.84
CA ARG A 30 -9.29 -7.28 13.29
C ARG A 30 -9.77 -8.17 12.15
N GLU A 31 -10.09 -7.61 10.99
CA GLU A 31 -10.49 -8.38 9.80
C GLU A 31 -9.36 -9.28 9.32
N ILE A 32 -8.15 -8.75 9.20
CA ILE A 32 -6.95 -9.51 8.84
C ILE A 32 -6.66 -10.61 9.86
N THR A 33 -6.76 -10.30 11.16
CA THR A 33 -6.57 -11.27 12.24
C THR A 33 -7.52 -12.45 12.08
N ARG A 34 -8.80 -12.19 11.87
CA ARG A 34 -9.82 -13.23 11.66
C ARG A 34 -9.54 -14.08 10.42
N ASP A 35 -9.24 -13.43 9.29
CA ASP A 35 -9.15 -14.08 7.98
C ASP A 35 -7.86 -14.90 7.81
N TYR A 36 -6.83 -14.59 8.59
CA TYR A 36 -5.53 -15.27 8.55
C TYR A 36 -5.25 -16.12 9.79
N GLN A 37 -6.25 -16.35 10.65
CA GLN A 37 -6.07 -17.21 11.83
C GLN A 37 -5.62 -18.61 11.43
N GLY A 38 -4.51 -19.08 12.01
CA GLY A 38 -3.92 -20.38 11.72
C GLY A 38 -3.17 -20.49 10.38
N ARG A 39 -2.94 -19.36 9.70
CA ARG A 39 -2.21 -19.30 8.43
C ARG A 39 -0.81 -18.73 8.65
N ASP A 40 0.13 -19.09 7.78
CA ASP A 40 1.48 -18.54 7.78
C ASP A 40 1.54 -17.28 6.91
N LEU A 41 1.33 -16.13 7.57
CA LEU A 41 1.20 -14.83 6.91
C LEU A 41 2.52 -14.07 6.87
N VAL A 42 2.87 -13.59 5.66
CA VAL A 42 3.91 -12.58 5.42
C VAL A 42 3.23 -11.28 5.04
N MET A 43 3.41 -10.23 5.84
CA MET A 43 2.97 -8.88 5.52
C MET A 43 4.12 -8.11 4.88
N VAL A 44 3.89 -7.61 3.67
CA VAL A 44 4.90 -6.94 2.84
C VAL A 44 4.53 -5.47 2.67
N CYS A 45 5.34 -4.58 3.25
CA CYS A 45 5.21 -3.13 3.09
C CYS A 45 5.85 -2.66 1.79
N ILE A 46 5.15 -1.88 1.01
CA ILE A 46 5.73 -1.21 -0.17
C ILE A 46 6.30 0.15 0.26
N LEU A 47 7.63 0.24 0.21
CA LEU A 47 8.36 1.44 0.60
C LEU A 47 8.28 2.49 -0.53
N LYS A 48 8.27 3.81 -0.21
CA LYS A 48 8.36 4.38 1.15
C LYS A 48 6.98 4.79 1.70
N GLY A 49 6.00 5.04 0.83
CA GLY A 49 4.69 5.62 1.15
C GLY A 49 3.95 4.86 2.25
N ALA A 50 3.85 3.55 2.08
CA ALA A 50 3.07 2.70 2.97
C ALA A 50 3.63 2.56 4.41
N SER A 51 4.86 3.01 4.67
CA SER A 51 5.57 2.73 5.94
C SER A 51 4.81 3.16 7.20
N VAL A 52 4.13 4.31 7.15
CA VAL A 52 3.35 4.83 8.30
C VAL A 52 2.10 3.98 8.51
N PHE A 53 1.31 3.79 7.46
CA PHE A 53 0.12 2.95 7.50
C PHE A 53 0.45 1.51 7.92
N PHE A 54 1.52 0.94 7.38
CA PHE A 54 1.99 -0.39 7.73
C PHE A 54 2.33 -0.50 9.23
N SER A 55 3.05 0.50 9.77
CA SER A 55 3.42 0.53 11.18
C SER A 55 2.21 0.61 12.12
N ASP A 56 1.16 1.31 11.71
CA ASP A 56 -0.08 1.37 12.49
C ASP A 56 -0.86 0.05 12.36
N LEU A 57 -0.96 -0.51 11.14
CA LEU A 57 -1.72 -1.72 10.87
C LEU A 57 -1.16 -2.95 11.61
N ILE A 58 0.17 -3.14 11.63
CA ILE A 58 0.78 -4.30 12.28
C ILE A 58 0.55 -4.34 13.79
N ARG A 59 0.27 -3.21 14.44
CA ARG A 59 -0.08 -3.14 15.87
C ARG A 59 -1.51 -3.60 16.15
N GLU A 60 -2.36 -3.56 15.14
CA GLU A 60 -3.77 -3.96 15.23
C GLU A 60 -4.00 -5.42 14.79
N VAL A 61 -2.98 -6.07 14.23
CA VAL A 61 -3.04 -7.48 13.81
C VAL A 61 -2.57 -8.37 14.96
N ASP A 62 -3.48 -9.14 15.55
CA ASP A 62 -3.22 -10.06 16.67
C ASP A 62 -2.93 -11.48 16.16
N LEU A 63 -1.84 -11.61 15.40
CA LEU A 63 -1.33 -12.88 14.86
C LEU A 63 0.20 -12.87 14.87
N PRO A 64 0.84 -14.05 14.99
CA PRO A 64 2.24 -14.18 14.64
C PRO A 64 2.42 -14.00 13.13
N VAL A 65 3.02 -12.87 12.71
CA VAL A 65 3.25 -12.53 11.32
C VAL A 65 4.74 -12.33 11.04
N THR A 66 5.15 -12.65 9.82
CA THR A 66 6.47 -12.25 9.32
C THR A 66 6.32 -10.92 8.60
N LEU A 67 7.19 -9.96 8.90
CA LEU A 67 7.22 -8.65 8.25
C LEU A 67 8.38 -8.59 7.26
N ASP A 68 8.11 -8.06 6.06
CA ASP A 68 9.15 -7.76 5.09
C ASP A 68 8.79 -6.48 4.30
N PHE A 69 9.74 -5.98 3.54
CA PHE A 69 9.66 -4.70 2.84
C PHE A 69 10.16 -4.86 1.42
N MET A 70 9.45 -4.24 0.48
CA MET A 70 9.88 -4.11 -0.91
C MET A 70 9.96 -2.65 -1.29
N ALA A 71 10.91 -2.31 -2.15
CA ALA A 71 10.99 -0.98 -2.75
C ALA A 71 10.93 -1.12 -4.26
N LEU A 72 10.03 -0.34 -4.86
CA LEU A 72 9.77 -0.33 -6.29
C LEU A 72 10.01 1.08 -6.82
N SER A 73 10.69 1.21 -7.95
CA SER A 73 10.75 2.48 -8.68
C SER A 73 10.00 2.36 -10.01
N SER A 74 9.20 3.39 -10.30
CA SER A 74 8.62 3.54 -11.63
C SER A 74 9.66 4.17 -12.55
N TYR A 75 9.90 3.57 -13.71
CA TYR A 75 10.72 4.18 -14.77
C TYR A 75 9.98 5.41 -15.32
N ARG A 76 10.33 6.62 -14.83
CA ARG A 76 9.71 7.89 -15.27
C ARG A 76 10.15 8.33 -16.67
N ASN A 77 11.11 7.64 -17.31
CA ASN A 77 11.76 8.11 -18.54
C ASN A 77 11.49 7.28 -19.81
N SER A 78 10.57 6.31 -19.82
CA SER A 78 10.19 5.67 -21.08
C SER A 78 8.74 6.02 -21.45
N THR A 79 8.57 6.64 -22.60
CA THR A 79 7.27 6.97 -23.24
C THR A 79 6.44 5.73 -23.63
N LYS A 80 6.91 4.53 -23.28
CA LYS A 80 6.17 3.27 -23.39
C LYS A 80 6.24 2.58 -22.03
N SER A 81 5.12 2.46 -21.37
CA SER A 81 4.95 1.67 -20.15
C SER A 81 5.17 0.19 -20.48
N SER A 82 6.42 -0.25 -20.44
CA SER A 82 6.79 -1.66 -20.71
C SER A 82 6.31 -2.63 -19.63
N GLY A 83 5.58 -2.14 -18.61
CA GLY A 83 5.10 -2.97 -17.51
C GLY A 83 6.21 -3.54 -16.61
N VAL A 84 7.46 -3.17 -16.85
CA VAL A 84 8.59 -3.64 -16.05
C VAL A 84 8.67 -2.80 -14.79
N VAL A 85 8.35 -3.41 -13.66
CA VAL A 85 8.55 -2.83 -12.32
C VAL A 85 10.03 -3.00 -11.98
N ASN A 86 10.73 -1.88 -11.77
CA ASN A 86 12.11 -1.94 -11.30
C ASN A 86 12.11 -2.17 -9.79
N LEU A 87 12.69 -3.30 -9.39
CA LEU A 87 12.78 -3.73 -8.00
C LEU A 87 14.07 -3.20 -7.39
N GLU A 88 13.98 -2.20 -6.51
CA GLU A 88 15.15 -1.63 -5.80
C GLU A 88 15.51 -2.44 -4.56
N LYS A 89 14.50 -2.98 -3.85
CA LYS A 89 14.65 -3.90 -2.73
C LYS A 89 13.67 -5.05 -2.88
N ASP A 90 14.20 -6.25 -2.90
CA ASP A 90 13.42 -7.49 -2.90
C ASP A 90 13.19 -8.01 -1.48
N LEU A 91 12.32 -9.02 -1.36
CA LEU A 91 12.06 -9.72 -0.11
C LEU A 91 13.34 -10.32 0.48
N SER A 92 13.44 -10.23 1.80
CA SER A 92 14.53 -10.82 2.57
C SER A 92 14.19 -12.24 3.04
N VAL A 93 12.89 -12.62 3.00
CA VAL A 93 12.41 -13.93 3.44
C VAL A 93 11.82 -14.74 2.28
N SER A 94 11.81 -16.08 2.43
CA SER A 94 11.10 -16.94 1.50
C SER A 94 9.60 -16.86 1.72
N ILE A 95 8.85 -16.74 0.62
CA ILE A 95 7.37 -16.73 0.62
C ILE A 95 6.77 -18.01 0.04
N LYS A 96 7.60 -19.01 -0.27
CA LYS A 96 7.14 -20.26 -0.88
C LYS A 96 6.18 -21.00 0.05
N GLY A 97 4.96 -21.24 -0.46
CA GLY A 97 3.88 -21.88 0.28
C GLY A 97 3.20 -21.03 1.35
N ARG A 98 3.59 -19.77 1.49
CA ARG A 98 3.06 -18.84 2.50
C ARG A 98 2.02 -17.91 1.90
N ASP A 99 1.14 -17.40 2.76
CA ASP A 99 0.21 -16.35 2.38
C ASP A 99 0.90 -14.98 2.44
N VAL A 100 0.67 -14.15 1.43
CA VAL A 100 1.27 -12.80 1.35
C VAL A 100 0.19 -11.75 1.36
N LEU A 101 0.30 -10.77 2.26
CA LEU A 101 -0.49 -9.55 2.29
C LEU A 101 0.39 -8.36 1.91
N ILE A 102 0.18 -7.83 0.71
CA ILE A 102 0.83 -6.60 0.26
C ILE A 102 0.12 -5.41 0.92
N VAL A 103 0.88 -4.52 1.54
CA VAL A 103 0.35 -3.32 2.20
C VAL A 103 0.87 -2.08 1.48
N GLU A 104 -0.07 -1.26 0.99
CA GLU A 104 0.19 -0.03 0.25
C GLU A 104 -0.58 1.15 0.87
N ASP A 105 -0.10 2.37 0.76
CA ASP A 105 -0.80 3.56 1.27
C ASP A 105 -1.98 3.97 0.38
N ILE A 106 -1.79 3.91 -0.93
CA ILE A 106 -2.83 4.24 -1.91
C ILE A 106 -2.75 3.33 -3.14
N VAL A 107 -3.89 2.82 -3.55
CA VAL A 107 -4.01 2.08 -4.81
C VAL A 107 -4.75 2.94 -5.83
N ASP A 108 -4.00 3.41 -6.84
CA ASP A 108 -4.49 4.22 -7.96
C ASP A 108 -4.79 3.31 -9.17
N SER A 109 -4.03 3.34 -10.26
CA SER A 109 -4.24 2.49 -11.45
C SER A 109 -4.08 0.99 -11.15
N GLY A 110 -3.34 0.64 -10.12
CA GLY A 110 -3.06 -0.74 -9.74
C GLY A 110 -2.01 -1.44 -10.60
N ASN A 111 -1.46 -0.78 -11.61
CA ASN A 111 -0.49 -1.39 -12.53
C ASN A 111 0.70 -2.02 -11.78
N THR A 112 1.32 -1.27 -10.89
CA THR A 112 2.47 -1.75 -10.09
C THR A 112 2.13 -2.98 -9.29
N LEU A 113 0.99 -2.97 -8.58
CA LEU A 113 0.56 -4.08 -7.73
C LEU A 113 0.15 -5.32 -8.55
N PHE A 114 -0.40 -5.13 -9.74
CA PHE A 114 -0.71 -6.23 -10.64
C PHE A 114 0.55 -7.00 -11.06
N TYR A 115 1.61 -6.29 -11.48
CA TYR A 115 2.87 -6.93 -11.84
C TYR A 115 3.59 -7.51 -10.62
N LEU A 116 3.54 -6.82 -9.49
CA LEU A 116 4.10 -7.31 -8.24
C LEU A 116 3.40 -8.60 -7.79
N GLY A 117 2.08 -8.66 -7.88
CA GLY A 117 1.31 -9.86 -7.56
C GLY A 117 1.74 -11.06 -8.41
N LYS A 118 1.90 -10.87 -9.73
CA LYS A 118 2.43 -11.91 -10.62
C LYS A 118 3.84 -12.35 -10.25
N TYR A 119 4.71 -11.39 -9.94
CA TYR A 119 6.08 -11.66 -9.52
C TYR A 119 6.13 -12.53 -8.24
N LEU A 120 5.36 -12.16 -7.21
CA LEU A 120 5.32 -12.89 -5.95
C LEU A 120 4.66 -14.28 -6.09
N MET A 121 3.61 -14.40 -6.93
CA MET A 121 3.03 -15.72 -7.26
C MET A 121 4.06 -16.61 -7.96
N GLY A 122 4.85 -16.07 -8.87
CA GLY A 122 5.95 -16.79 -9.53
C GLY A 122 7.04 -17.26 -8.55
N ARG A 123 7.16 -16.63 -7.39
CA ARG A 123 8.06 -17.04 -6.30
C ARG A 123 7.44 -18.08 -5.35
N GLY A 124 6.25 -18.55 -5.68
CA GLY A 124 5.60 -19.67 -5.00
C GLY A 124 4.78 -19.27 -3.78
N ALA A 125 4.31 -18.02 -3.67
CA ALA A 125 3.32 -17.65 -2.67
C ALA A 125 2.07 -18.53 -2.79
N SER A 126 1.48 -18.92 -1.67
CA SER A 126 0.23 -19.70 -1.63
C SER A 126 -0.98 -18.86 -2.01
N SER A 127 -1.00 -17.62 -1.55
CA SER A 127 -1.98 -16.61 -1.93
C SER A 127 -1.37 -15.22 -1.85
N ILE A 128 -1.98 -14.27 -2.58
CA ILE A 128 -1.65 -12.86 -2.50
C ILE A 128 -2.94 -12.07 -2.33
N ARG A 129 -2.98 -11.21 -1.31
CA ARG A 129 -4.02 -10.21 -1.11
C ARG A 129 -3.40 -8.84 -0.92
N ILE A 130 -4.22 -7.80 -1.09
CA ILE A 130 -3.81 -6.41 -1.02
C ILE A 130 -4.61 -5.69 0.06
N ALA A 131 -3.90 -4.99 0.95
CA ALA A 131 -4.46 -4.06 1.92
C ALA A 131 -3.98 -2.63 1.62
N THR A 132 -4.89 -1.67 1.66
CA THR A 132 -4.55 -0.26 1.43
C THR A 132 -5.29 0.69 2.38
N LEU A 133 -4.67 1.81 2.68
CA LEU A 133 -5.35 2.89 3.39
C LEU A 133 -6.38 3.56 2.49
N LEU A 134 -5.98 3.92 1.26
CA LEU A 134 -6.84 4.60 0.28
C LEU A 134 -6.96 3.78 -1.01
N ASP A 135 -8.18 3.57 -1.45
CA ASP A 135 -8.50 2.91 -2.71
C ASP A 135 -9.21 3.89 -3.67
N LYS A 136 -8.67 4.02 -4.90
CA LYS A 136 -9.28 4.77 -6.02
C LYS A 136 -9.80 3.81 -7.09
N PRO A 137 -10.96 3.20 -6.93
CA PRO A 137 -11.45 2.19 -7.87
C PRO A 137 -11.67 2.74 -9.29
N ASP A 138 -12.05 4.02 -9.42
CA ASP A 138 -12.32 4.68 -10.72
C ASP A 138 -11.05 4.86 -11.57
N ARG A 139 -9.87 4.73 -10.96
CA ARG A 139 -8.56 4.84 -11.65
C ARG A 139 -8.01 3.51 -12.10
N ARG A 140 -8.68 2.40 -11.78
CA ARG A 140 -8.17 1.07 -12.13
C ARG A 140 -7.94 0.91 -13.62
N ASN A 141 -6.81 0.32 -13.97
CA ASN A 141 -6.58 -0.11 -15.34
C ASN A 141 -7.55 -1.26 -15.67
N PRO A 142 -8.46 -1.09 -16.64
CA PRO A 142 -9.45 -2.12 -16.99
C PRO A 142 -8.83 -3.38 -17.59
N GLU A 143 -7.60 -3.31 -18.09
CA GLU A 143 -6.86 -4.46 -18.62
C GLU A 143 -6.31 -5.36 -17.50
N HIS A 144 -6.27 -4.84 -16.27
CA HIS A 144 -5.76 -5.55 -15.10
C HIS A 144 -6.92 -5.91 -14.17
N ASN A 145 -7.17 -7.20 -14.02
CA ASN A 145 -8.15 -7.66 -13.03
C ASN A 145 -7.50 -7.63 -11.62
N LEU A 146 -7.29 -6.40 -11.10
CA LEU A 146 -6.74 -6.18 -9.76
C LEU A 146 -7.86 -5.94 -8.77
N THR A 147 -7.93 -6.80 -7.75
CA THR A 147 -8.81 -6.62 -6.60
C THR A 147 -8.02 -6.12 -5.40
N VAL A 148 -8.54 -5.12 -4.71
CA VAL A 148 -8.10 -4.72 -3.37
C VAL A 148 -8.97 -5.47 -2.37
N ASP A 149 -8.35 -6.36 -1.57
CA ASP A 149 -9.08 -7.24 -0.66
C ASP A 149 -9.50 -6.50 0.61
N TYR A 150 -8.64 -5.59 1.08
CA TYR A 150 -8.83 -4.82 2.29
C TYR A 150 -8.54 -3.34 2.02
N HIS A 151 -9.44 -2.46 2.41
CA HIS A 151 -9.24 -1.02 2.30
C HIS A 151 -9.87 -0.28 3.48
N CYS A 152 -9.21 0.77 3.94
CA CYS A 152 -9.80 1.65 4.94
C CYS A 152 -10.84 2.59 4.30
N PHE A 153 -10.48 3.23 3.19
CA PHE A 153 -11.35 4.22 2.55
C PHE A 153 -11.33 4.08 1.02
N LYS A 154 -12.51 4.15 0.41
CA LYS A 154 -12.66 4.41 -1.03
C LYS A 154 -12.77 5.91 -1.23
N ILE A 155 -11.98 6.44 -2.15
CA ILE A 155 -11.94 7.86 -2.46
C ILE A 155 -12.13 8.09 -3.96
N PRO A 156 -12.71 9.26 -4.35
CA PRO A 156 -12.84 9.62 -5.76
C PRO A 156 -11.47 9.91 -6.38
N ASP A 157 -11.46 10.15 -7.70
CA ASP A 157 -10.26 10.55 -8.43
C ASP A 157 -9.88 12.01 -8.14
N GLU A 158 -9.49 12.27 -6.89
CA GLU A 158 -8.93 13.54 -6.45
C GLU A 158 -7.44 13.36 -6.12
N PHE A 159 -6.66 14.43 -6.28
CA PHE A 159 -5.28 14.43 -5.82
C PHE A 159 -5.25 14.46 -4.29
N VAL A 160 -4.57 13.49 -3.69
CA VAL A 160 -4.47 13.36 -2.23
C VAL A 160 -3.03 13.18 -1.79
N ALA A 161 -2.66 13.82 -0.69
CA ALA A 161 -1.43 13.55 0.04
C ALA A 161 -1.75 12.60 1.19
N VAL A 162 -1.15 11.42 1.19
CA VAL A 162 -1.45 10.37 2.17
C VAL A 162 -0.53 10.46 3.37
N SER A 163 0.73 10.82 3.15
CA SER A 163 1.74 10.92 4.20
C SER A 163 2.75 12.03 3.89
N TYR A 164 3.55 12.40 4.91
CA TYR A 164 4.60 13.40 4.76
C TYR A 164 5.61 13.08 3.64
N THR A 165 5.90 11.81 3.44
CA THR A 165 6.79 11.35 2.35
C THR A 165 6.17 11.58 0.98
N HIS A 166 4.86 11.50 0.87
CA HIS A 166 4.12 11.74 -0.37
C HIS A 166 4.11 13.23 -0.74
N LEU A 167 3.93 14.13 0.23
CA LEU A 167 4.01 15.58 0.03
C LEU A 167 5.37 16.01 -0.50
N ARG A 168 6.47 15.48 0.05
CA ARG A 168 7.82 15.80 -0.44
C ARG A 168 8.17 15.20 -1.80
N ALA A 169 7.58 14.07 -2.18
CA ALA A 169 7.80 13.48 -3.49
C ALA A 169 7.23 14.35 -4.63
N HIS A 170 6.24 15.20 -4.33
CA HIS A 170 5.63 16.11 -5.30
C HIS A 170 6.31 17.48 -5.37
N GLU A 171 7.05 17.91 -4.36
CA GLU A 171 7.89 19.11 -4.44
C GLU A 171 9.07 18.95 -5.43
N THR A 172 9.37 17.73 -5.84
CA THR A 172 10.41 17.40 -6.83
C THR A 172 9.88 17.26 -8.27
N VAL A 173 8.61 17.54 -8.51
CA VAL A 173 7.96 17.51 -9.83
C VAL A 173 7.39 18.89 -10.16
N LEU A 174 8.29 19.87 -10.18
CA LEU A 174 8.10 21.10 -10.94
C LEU A 174 9.10 21.11 -12.09
#